data_41be79be019e518973c05fa5f8976290
#
_entry.id   41be79be019e518973c05fa5f8976290
#
_cell.length_a   1.000
_cell.length_b   1.000
_cell.length_c   1.000
_cell.angle_alpha   90.00
_cell.angle_beta   90.00
_cell.angle_gamma   90.00
#
_symmetry.space_group_name_H-M   'P 1'
#
loop_
_entity.id
_entity.type
_entity.pdbx_description
1 polymer ?
#
loop_
_entity_poly.entity_id
_entity_poly.type
_entity_poly.pdbx_seq_one_letter_code
_entity_poly.pdbx_strand_id
1 'polypeptide(L)'
;KGNAVPKVSPDTILDRALLEITEKNLGITLIVERTRLVGIFTDGDLRRCINKKVNIQNTKIKDVMTKKFKTINSDALAIDAANIMEDNKIFTLVVIDKNKHIGVISMHDLIEARIL
;
A
#
# COMPACT_ATOMS: atom_id res chain seq x y z
N LYS A 1 -5.02 5.97 12.32
CA LYS A 1 -4.57 5.23 13.46
C LYS A 1 -5.64 4.29 13.98
N GLY A 2 -5.26 3.09 14.33
CA GLY A 2 -6.19 2.11 14.83
C GLY A 2 -6.86 1.25 13.78
N ASN A 3 -6.82 1.66 12.52
CA ASN A 3 -7.35 0.83 11.45
C ASN A 3 -6.28 -0.16 11.02
N ALA A 4 -6.66 -1.43 10.95
CA ALA A 4 -5.76 -2.43 10.42
C ALA A 4 -5.52 -2.17 8.93
N VAL A 5 -4.28 -2.29 8.49
CA VAL A 5 -3.96 -2.19 7.08
C VAL A 5 -4.47 -3.47 6.40
N PRO A 6 -5.21 -3.36 5.29
CA PRO A 6 -5.68 -4.55 4.59
C PRO A 6 -4.50 -5.39 4.11
N LYS A 7 -4.61 -6.70 4.31
CA LYS A 7 -3.59 -7.65 3.86
C LYS A 7 -4.28 -8.79 3.15
N VAL A 8 -3.74 -9.17 2.01
CA VAL A 8 -4.27 -10.29 1.24
C VAL A 8 -3.12 -11.16 0.78
N SER A 9 -3.43 -12.39 0.40
CA SER A 9 -2.43 -13.30 -0.15
C SER A 9 -2.23 -13.02 -1.64
N PRO A 10 -1.09 -13.44 -2.22
CA PRO A 10 -0.83 -13.21 -3.64
C PRO A 10 -1.88 -13.81 -4.58
N ASP A 11 -2.52 -14.90 -4.18
CA ASP A 11 -3.49 -15.58 -5.01
C ASP A 11 -4.90 -15.02 -4.87
N THR A 12 -5.10 -13.99 -4.05
CA THR A 12 -6.40 -13.37 -3.90
C THR A 12 -6.85 -12.77 -5.22
N ILE A 13 -8.10 -13.05 -5.60
CA ILE A 13 -8.68 -12.48 -6.81
C ILE A 13 -8.88 -10.99 -6.60
N LEU A 14 -8.60 -10.22 -7.63
CA LEU A 14 -8.52 -8.76 -7.54
C LEU A 14 -9.81 -8.13 -7.01
N ASP A 15 -10.98 -8.60 -7.45
CA ASP A 15 -12.22 -7.98 -7.00
C ASP A 15 -12.41 -8.11 -5.48
N ARG A 16 -11.97 -9.23 -4.89
CA ARG A 16 -12.04 -9.41 -3.45
C ARG A 16 -11.08 -8.45 -2.73
N ALA A 17 -9.88 -8.27 -3.28
CA ALA A 17 -8.92 -7.34 -2.70
C ALA A 17 -9.43 -5.91 -2.75
N LEU A 18 -10.16 -5.56 -3.82
CA LEU A 18 -10.73 -4.22 -3.95
C LEU A 18 -11.76 -3.94 -2.87
N LEU A 19 -12.51 -4.95 -2.43
CA LEU A 19 -13.44 -4.77 -1.32
C LEU A 19 -12.69 -4.39 -0.05
N GLU A 20 -11.56 -5.03 0.21
CA GLU A 20 -10.74 -4.71 1.38
C GLU A 20 -10.25 -3.26 1.33
N ILE A 21 -9.76 -2.83 0.18
CA ILE A 21 -9.27 -1.46 0.01
C ILE A 21 -10.39 -0.46 0.30
N THR A 22 -11.57 -0.70 -0.27
CA THR A 22 -12.69 0.21 -0.13
C THR A 22 -13.15 0.29 1.32
N GLU A 23 -13.25 -0.85 2.00
CA GLU A 23 -13.71 -0.88 3.38
C GLU A 23 -12.77 -0.17 4.34
N LYS A 24 -11.48 -0.37 4.17
CA LYS A 24 -10.48 0.22 5.07
C LYS A 24 -10.17 1.68 4.73
N ASN A 25 -10.49 2.10 3.52
CA ASN A 25 -10.33 3.49 3.08
C ASN A 25 -8.90 4.03 3.25
N LEU A 26 -7.91 3.19 3.08
CA LEU A 26 -6.51 3.59 3.21
C LEU A 26 -5.80 3.77 1.88
N GLY A 27 -6.46 3.39 0.77
CA GLY A 27 -5.88 3.54 -0.56
C GLY A 27 -4.74 2.58 -0.85
N ILE A 28 -4.55 1.56 -0.02
CA ILE A 28 -3.46 0.62 -0.18
C ILE A 28 -3.85 -0.72 0.43
N THR A 29 -3.39 -1.78 -0.20
CA THR A 29 -3.48 -3.13 0.35
C THR A 29 -2.09 -3.74 0.30
N LEU A 30 -1.72 -4.46 1.35
CA LEU A 30 -0.45 -5.17 1.41
C LEU A 30 -0.66 -6.61 0.94
N ILE A 31 0.23 -7.09 0.10
CA ILE A 31 0.20 -8.47 -0.35
C ILE A 31 1.28 -9.22 0.41
N VAL A 32 0.84 -10.18 1.23
CA VAL A 32 1.71 -10.87 2.17
C VAL A 32 1.65 -12.36 1.91
N GLU A 33 2.80 -12.96 1.77
CA GLU A 33 2.93 -14.41 1.64
C GLU A 33 3.55 -14.93 2.92
N ARG A 34 2.78 -15.67 3.71
CA ARG A 34 3.16 -16.06 5.07
C ARG A 34 3.37 -14.80 5.91
N THR A 35 4.60 -14.50 6.28
CA THR A 35 4.89 -13.28 7.06
C THR A 35 5.65 -12.26 6.23
N ARG A 36 5.84 -12.52 4.94
CA ARG A 36 6.70 -11.70 4.10
C ARG A 36 5.86 -10.81 3.20
N LEU A 37 6.17 -9.52 3.21
CA LEU A 37 5.54 -8.55 2.34
C LEU A 37 6.14 -8.70 0.93
N VAL A 38 5.30 -9.06 -0.04
CA VAL A 38 5.78 -9.33 -1.40
C VAL A 38 5.30 -8.30 -2.40
N GLY A 39 4.37 -7.44 -2.03
CA GLY A 39 3.90 -6.41 -2.94
C GLY A 39 2.90 -5.49 -2.28
N ILE A 40 2.53 -4.44 -2.99
CA ILE A 40 1.46 -3.54 -2.57
C ILE A 40 0.54 -3.30 -3.76
N PHE A 41 -0.69 -2.92 -3.44
CA PHE A 41 -1.66 -2.54 -4.46
C PHE A 41 -2.32 -1.25 -4.00
N THR A 42 -2.20 -0.20 -4.82
CA THR A 42 -2.67 1.13 -4.46
C THR A 42 -3.75 1.59 -5.43
N ASP A 43 -4.33 2.77 -5.15
CA ASP A 43 -5.29 3.38 -6.06
C ASP A 43 -4.70 3.60 -7.44
N GLY A 44 -3.40 3.91 -7.51
CA GLY A 44 -2.73 4.05 -8.80
C GLY A 44 -2.70 2.75 -9.58
N ASP A 45 -2.46 1.63 -8.88
CA ASP A 45 -2.49 0.31 -9.50
C ASP A 45 -3.88 -0.01 -10.02
N LEU A 46 -4.92 0.34 -9.25
CA LEU A 46 -6.30 0.13 -9.67
C LEU A 46 -6.60 0.91 -10.94
N ARG A 47 -6.18 2.17 -10.99
CA ARG A 47 -6.41 3.00 -12.16
C ARG A 47 -5.75 2.39 -13.39
N ARG A 48 -4.54 1.87 -13.25
CA ARG A 48 -3.86 1.19 -14.35
C ARG A 48 -4.61 -0.05 -14.80
N CYS A 49 -5.15 -0.83 -13.86
CA CYS A 49 -5.95 -2.00 -14.19
C CYS A 49 -7.19 -1.62 -14.99
N ILE A 50 -7.87 -0.55 -14.57
CA ILE A 50 -9.06 -0.07 -15.27
C ILE A 50 -8.70 0.36 -16.69
N ASN A 51 -7.62 1.12 -16.84
CA ASN A 51 -7.19 1.61 -18.13
C ASN A 51 -6.81 0.47 -19.09
N LYS A 52 -6.24 -0.60 -18.54
CA LYS A 52 -5.84 -1.76 -19.34
C LYS A 52 -6.97 -2.78 -19.50
N LYS A 53 -8.14 -2.48 -18.94
CA LYS A 53 -9.31 -3.37 -19.00
C LYS A 53 -9.03 -4.75 -18.44
N VAL A 54 -8.32 -4.80 -17.33
CA VAL A 54 -8.02 -6.04 -16.64
C VAL A 54 -9.32 -6.65 -16.13
N ASN A 55 -9.47 -7.97 -16.28
CA ASN A 55 -10.64 -8.68 -15.77
C ASN A 55 -10.45 -8.90 -14.27
N ILE A 56 -11.09 -8.06 -13.46
CA ILE A 56 -10.88 -8.10 -12.00
C ILE A 56 -11.43 -9.35 -11.36
N GLN A 57 -12.36 -10.04 -12.03
CA GLN A 57 -12.99 -11.23 -11.48
C GLN A 57 -12.15 -12.48 -11.71
N ASN A 58 -11.19 -12.44 -12.62
CA ASN A 58 -10.35 -13.58 -12.96
C ASN A 58 -8.86 -13.36 -12.77
N THR A 59 -8.48 -12.19 -12.29
CA THR A 59 -7.06 -11.84 -12.16
C THR A 59 -6.63 -11.95 -10.69
N LYS A 60 -5.53 -12.64 -10.45
CA LYS A 60 -4.93 -12.68 -9.11
C LYS A 60 -4.16 -11.40 -8.87
N ILE A 61 -4.19 -10.92 -7.62
CA ILE A 61 -3.55 -9.65 -7.32
C ILE A 61 -2.05 -9.68 -7.56
N LYS A 62 -1.43 -10.84 -7.43
CA LYS A 62 0.02 -10.95 -7.67
C LYS A 62 0.40 -10.59 -9.10
N ASP A 63 -0.54 -10.69 -10.04
CA ASP A 63 -0.25 -10.40 -11.45
C ASP A 63 -0.31 -8.92 -11.77
N VAL A 64 -0.85 -8.11 -10.87
CA VAL A 64 -1.02 -6.66 -11.10
C VAL A 64 -0.44 -5.80 -9.98
N MET A 65 0.03 -6.40 -8.90
CA MET A 65 0.57 -5.65 -7.77
C MET A 65 1.89 -4.99 -8.11
N THR A 66 2.26 -3.99 -7.33
CA THR A 66 3.57 -3.35 -7.42
C THR A 66 4.54 -4.12 -6.52
N LYS A 67 5.63 -4.60 -7.11
CA LYS A 67 6.63 -5.37 -6.37
C LYS A 67 7.78 -4.51 -5.87
N LYS A 68 8.06 -3.40 -6.54
CA LYS A 68 9.12 -2.47 -6.14
C LYS A 68 8.46 -1.28 -5.48
N PHE A 69 8.38 -1.30 -4.18
CA PHE A 69 7.72 -0.24 -3.42
C PHE A 69 8.70 0.33 -2.41
N LYS A 70 8.41 1.56 -1.97
CA LYS A 70 9.24 2.24 -0.99
C LYS A 70 8.79 1.90 0.41
N THR A 71 9.76 1.79 1.31
CA THR A 71 9.50 1.56 2.72
C THR A 71 10.26 2.58 3.54
N ILE A 72 9.89 2.69 4.81
CA ILE A 72 10.61 3.55 5.73
C ILE A 72 10.66 2.86 7.09
N ASN A 73 11.75 3.04 7.81
CA ASN A 73 11.88 2.48 9.14
C ASN A 73 11.01 3.24 10.13
N SER A 74 10.50 2.51 11.12
CA SER A 74 9.62 3.08 12.13
C SER A 74 10.29 4.18 12.96
N ASP A 75 11.62 4.15 13.04
CA ASP A 75 12.37 5.15 13.81
C ASP A 75 12.81 6.34 12.97
N ALA A 76 12.44 6.39 11.68
CA ALA A 76 12.78 7.53 10.83
C ALA A 76 11.92 8.73 11.19
N LEU A 77 12.42 9.91 10.84
CA LEU A 77 11.68 11.15 11.08
C LEU A 77 10.55 11.31 10.07
N ALA A 78 9.48 11.96 10.50
CA ALA A 78 8.35 12.21 9.62
C ALA A 78 8.75 13.03 8.38
N ILE A 79 9.71 13.95 8.54
CA ILE A 79 10.16 14.73 7.39
C ILE A 79 10.85 13.87 6.36
N ASP A 80 11.52 12.79 6.79
CA ASP A 80 12.12 11.85 5.85
C ASP A 80 11.05 11.13 5.05
N ALA A 81 9.95 10.74 5.71
CA ALA A 81 8.82 10.14 5.01
C ALA A 81 8.24 11.09 3.96
N ALA A 82 8.06 12.36 4.35
CA ALA A 82 7.53 13.36 3.43
C ALA A 82 8.43 13.52 2.20
N ASN A 83 9.74 13.54 2.42
CA ASN A 83 10.70 13.70 1.32
C ASN A 83 10.67 12.50 0.37
N ILE A 84 10.58 11.29 0.92
CA ILE A 84 10.50 10.08 0.09
C ILE A 84 9.23 10.11 -0.76
N MET A 85 8.11 10.48 -0.16
CA MET A 85 6.85 10.54 -0.89
C MET A 85 6.90 11.60 -2.00
N GLU A 86 7.45 12.76 -1.69
CA GLU A 86 7.54 13.84 -2.66
C GLU A 86 8.48 13.49 -3.81
N ASP A 87 9.67 12.97 -3.48
CA ASP A 87 10.67 12.63 -4.49
C ASP A 87 10.19 11.53 -5.42
N ASN A 88 9.38 10.62 -4.94
CA ASN A 88 8.91 9.48 -5.72
C ASN A 88 7.48 9.64 -6.20
N LYS A 89 6.84 10.78 -5.89
CA LYS A 89 5.46 11.10 -6.31
C LYS A 89 4.48 10.02 -5.88
N ILE A 90 4.62 9.58 -4.64
CA ILE A 90 3.74 8.58 -4.04
C ILE A 90 3.11 9.19 -2.79
N PHE A 91 1.98 8.63 -2.36
CA PHE A 91 1.21 9.20 -1.27
C PHE A 91 1.16 8.31 -0.04
N THR A 92 1.76 7.12 -0.11
CA THR A 92 1.81 6.19 1.02
C THR A 92 3.16 5.50 1.05
N LEU A 93 3.59 5.16 2.26
CA LEU A 93 4.80 4.37 2.49
C LEU A 93 4.47 3.24 3.44
N VAL A 94 5.06 2.09 3.22
CA VAL A 94 5.00 0.99 4.17
C VAL A 94 6.03 1.26 5.27
N VAL A 95 5.60 1.19 6.51
CA VAL A 95 6.48 1.37 7.67
C VAL A 95 6.94 0.00 8.12
N ILE A 96 8.25 -0.17 8.25
CA ILE A 96 8.82 -1.44 8.69
C ILE A 96 9.59 -1.25 9.99
N ASP A 97 9.66 -2.30 10.77
CA ASP A 97 10.43 -2.35 12.00
C ASP A 97 11.09 -3.71 12.06
N LYS A 98 12.43 -3.73 12.05
CA LYS A 98 13.20 -4.98 12.10
C LYS A 98 12.74 -5.97 11.02
N ASN A 99 12.61 -5.45 9.80
CA ASN A 99 12.21 -6.22 8.60
C ASN A 99 10.76 -6.71 8.63
N LYS A 100 9.95 -6.21 9.58
CA LYS A 100 8.53 -6.53 9.60
C LYS A 100 7.72 -5.30 9.21
N HIS A 101 6.73 -5.49 8.36
CA HIS A 101 5.81 -4.40 8.03
C HIS A 101 4.86 -4.23 9.21
N ILE A 102 4.75 -3.00 9.72
CA ILE A 102 3.92 -2.71 10.88
C ILE A 102 2.80 -1.74 10.57
N GLY A 103 2.81 -1.11 9.41
CA GLY A 103 1.75 -0.20 9.06
C GLY A 103 2.08 0.57 7.82
N VAL A 104 1.32 1.62 7.60
CA VAL A 104 1.56 2.56 6.49
C VAL A 104 1.44 3.97 7.03
N ILE A 105 2.11 4.90 6.35
CA ILE A 105 1.95 6.32 6.60
C ILE A 105 1.62 6.97 5.28
N SER A 106 0.67 7.91 5.28
CA SER A 106 0.24 8.60 4.08
C SER A 106 0.61 10.07 4.14
N MET A 107 0.64 10.72 2.98
CA MET A 107 0.81 12.16 2.91
C MET A 107 -0.28 12.87 3.72
N HIS A 108 -1.50 12.33 3.68
CA HIS A 108 -2.61 12.88 4.45
C HIS A 108 -2.31 12.88 5.95
N ASP A 109 -1.71 11.79 6.46
CA ASP A 109 -1.33 11.70 7.87
C ASP A 109 -0.35 12.79 8.25
N LEU A 110 0.61 13.08 7.37
CA LEU A 110 1.61 14.12 7.64
C LEU A 110 1.00 15.51 7.64
N ILE A 111 0.06 15.75 6.75
CA ILE A 111 -0.64 17.04 6.70
C ILE A 111 -1.48 17.22 7.95
N GLU A 112 -2.20 16.19 8.37
CA GLU A 112 -3.03 16.26 9.58
C GLU A 112 -2.19 16.49 10.82
N ALA A 113 -0.99 15.93 10.87
CA ALA A 113 -0.09 16.11 11.99
C ALA A 113 0.68 17.44 11.90
N ARG A 114 0.40 18.22 10.87
CA ARG A 114 1.04 19.54 10.65
C ARG A 114 2.55 19.44 10.47
N ILE A 115 3.00 18.33 9.86
CA ILE A 115 4.40 18.18 9.47
C ILE A 115 4.66 18.93 8.17
N LEU A 116 3.64 19.03 7.35
CA LEU A 116 3.72 19.72 6.06
C LEU A 116 2.83 20.93 6.03
#